data_280cc4c08f7c699fd78255c5dbd8ab87
#
_entry.id   280cc4c08f7c699fd78255c5dbd8ab87
#
_cell.length_a   1.000
_cell.length_b   1.000
_cell.length_c   1.000
_cell.angle_alpha   90.00
_cell.angle_beta   90.00
_cell.angle_gamma   90.00
#
_symmetry.space_group_name_H-M   'P 1'
#
loop_
_entity.id
_entity.type
_entity.pdbx_description
1 polymer ?
#
loop_
_entity_poly.entity_id
_entity_poly.type
_entity_poly.pdbx_seq_one_letter_code
_entity_poly.pdbx_strand_id
1 'polypeptide(L)'
;MRYSQLRAFHFVAIYSSFSIAAEKLKISQPAVSEQVKKLEQNYDTLLLRRQNKKISLTETGEKLVILTKQLFEVEQQIEDYISETGQDLKGSIRIIADSASHVLNILAAFRKKYPNVKVILRSGNSEEVEKALRSFNAEFQFLR
;
A
#
# COMPACT_ATOMS: atom_id res chain seq x y z
N MET A 1 7.61 14.08 13.93
CA MET A 1 6.76 13.34 12.99
C MET A 1 5.53 12.83 13.71
N ARG A 2 4.33 13.03 13.16
CA ARG A 2 3.08 12.52 13.71
C ARG A 2 2.47 11.50 12.76
N TYR A 3 1.80 10.50 13.30
CA TYR A 3 1.11 9.48 12.52
C TYR A 3 0.12 10.07 11.48
N SER A 4 -0.67 11.08 11.86
CA SER A 4 -1.59 11.79 10.96
C SER A 4 -0.89 12.43 9.75
N GLN A 5 0.33 12.91 9.92
CA GLN A 5 1.13 13.52 8.85
C GLN A 5 1.60 12.46 7.84
N LEU A 6 2.11 11.32 8.33
CA LEU A 6 2.49 10.18 7.47
C LEU A 6 1.28 9.62 6.72
N ARG A 7 0.15 9.47 7.42
CA ARG A 7 -1.08 8.96 6.83
C ARG A 7 -1.61 9.87 5.73
N ALA A 8 -1.61 11.20 5.96
CA ALA A 8 -2.00 12.17 4.95
C ALA A 8 -1.08 12.10 3.71
N PHE A 9 0.23 12.09 3.90
CA PHE A 9 1.20 11.94 2.83
C PHE A 9 0.97 10.63 2.04
N HIS A 10 0.85 9.51 2.73
CA HIS A 10 0.65 8.20 2.11
C HIS A 10 -0.58 8.18 1.18
N PHE A 11 -1.72 8.65 1.66
CA PHE A 11 -2.94 8.66 0.86
C PHE A 11 -2.83 9.61 -0.33
N VAL A 12 -2.22 10.79 -0.18
CA VAL A 12 -1.97 11.69 -1.31
C VAL A 12 -1.03 11.05 -2.33
N ALA A 13 0.01 10.36 -1.87
CA ALA A 13 0.97 9.67 -2.73
C ALA A 13 0.32 8.53 -3.55
N ILE A 14 -0.50 7.69 -2.89
CA ILE A 14 -1.17 6.55 -3.53
C ILE A 14 -2.22 6.99 -4.55
N TYR A 15 -3.02 8.00 -4.21
CA TYR A 15 -4.14 8.45 -5.07
C TYR A 15 -3.76 9.61 -6.00
N SER A 16 -2.55 10.16 -5.87
CA SER A 16 -2.10 11.35 -6.60
C SER A 16 -3.10 12.53 -6.53
N SER A 17 -3.86 12.61 -5.44
CA SER A 17 -4.96 13.57 -5.25
C SER A 17 -5.20 13.91 -3.79
N PHE A 18 -5.18 15.19 -3.46
CA PHE A 18 -5.54 15.67 -2.12
C PHE A 18 -7.03 15.49 -1.82
N SER A 19 -7.89 15.66 -2.82
CA SER A 19 -9.34 15.52 -2.65
C SER A 19 -9.75 14.07 -2.37
N ILE A 20 -9.19 13.11 -3.15
CA ILE A 20 -9.45 11.69 -2.93
C ILE A 20 -8.86 11.24 -1.58
N ALA A 21 -7.65 11.70 -1.24
CA ALA A 21 -7.06 11.42 0.05
C ALA A 21 -7.93 11.92 1.22
N ALA A 22 -8.49 13.13 1.09
CA ALA A 22 -9.38 13.72 2.09
C ALA A 22 -10.66 12.88 2.28
N GLU A 23 -11.27 12.45 1.19
CA GLU A 23 -12.44 11.57 1.21
C GLU A 23 -12.13 10.25 1.92
N LYS A 24 -11.03 9.59 1.54
CA LYS A 24 -10.59 8.32 2.16
C LYS A 24 -10.26 8.45 3.64
N LEU A 25 -9.69 9.57 4.04
CA LEU A 25 -9.33 9.87 5.43
C LEU A 25 -10.50 10.42 6.23
N LYS A 26 -11.63 10.74 5.59
CA LYS A 26 -12.82 11.37 6.20
C LYS A 26 -12.50 12.69 6.91
N ILE A 27 -11.64 13.50 6.32
CA ILE A 27 -11.27 14.86 6.78
C ILE A 27 -11.32 15.84 5.62
N SER A 28 -11.22 17.13 5.89
CA SER A 28 -11.23 18.15 4.83
C SER A 28 -9.92 18.15 4.02
N GLN A 29 -10.00 18.52 2.75
CA GLN A 29 -8.83 18.64 1.88
C GLN A 29 -7.80 19.68 2.40
N PRO A 30 -8.19 20.85 2.96
CA PRO A 30 -7.23 21.72 3.62
C PRO A 30 -6.48 21.05 4.78
N ALA A 31 -7.17 20.22 5.58
CA ALA A 31 -6.53 19.48 6.67
C ALA A 31 -5.47 18.48 6.16
N VAL A 32 -5.77 17.74 5.09
CA VAL A 32 -4.79 16.86 4.44
C VAL A 32 -3.58 17.67 3.95
N SER A 33 -3.83 18.80 3.27
CA SER A 33 -2.77 19.68 2.75
C SER A 33 -1.88 20.22 3.87
N GLU A 34 -2.48 20.59 4.99
CA GLU A 34 -1.76 21.09 6.17
C GLU A 34 -0.90 19.99 6.81
N GLN A 35 -1.40 18.76 6.95
CA GLN A 35 -0.64 17.65 7.50
C GLN A 35 0.59 17.32 6.64
N VAL A 36 0.44 17.29 5.33
CA VAL A 36 1.56 17.06 4.41
C VAL A 36 2.57 18.21 4.51
N LYS A 37 2.10 19.45 4.48
CA LYS A 37 2.98 20.62 4.62
C LYS A 37 3.77 20.60 5.93
N LYS A 38 3.14 20.27 7.05
CA LYS A 38 3.82 20.11 8.34
C LYS A 38 4.86 19.00 8.33
N LEU A 39 4.60 17.89 7.62
CA LEU A 39 5.58 16.83 7.45
C LEU A 39 6.81 17.34 6.70
N GLU A 40 6.61 18.00 5.56
CA GLU A 40 7.68 18.57 4.74
C GLU A 40 8.50 19.62 5.51
N GLN A 41 7.82 20.51 6.25
CA GLN A 41 8.47 21.55 7.06
C GLN A 41 9.28 20.99 8.22
N ASN A 42 8.80 19.94 8.90
CA ASN A 42 9.51 19.34 10.05
C ASN A 42 10.86 18.75 9.66
N TYR A 43 11.05 18.39 8.40
CA TYR A 43 12.28 17.76 7.90
C TYR A 43 12.98 18.57 6.82
N ASP A 44 12.52 19.79 6.57
CA ASP A 44 13.02 20.69 5.51
C ASP A 44 13.18 19.95 4.16
N THR A 45 12.16 19.17 3.79
CA THR A 45 12.21 18.26 2.64
C THR A 45 10.89 18.30 1.89
N LEU A 46 10.94 18.49 0.58
CA LEU A 46 9.78 18.33 -0.29
C LEU A 46 9.56 16.86 -0.63
N LEU A 47 8.35 16.39 -0.41
CA LEU A 47 7.92 15.03 -0.71
C LEU A 47 7.05 14.96 -1.97
N LEU A 48 6.32 16.06 -2.25
CA LEU A 48 5.41 16.19 -3.37
C LEU A 48 5.78 17.38 -4.25
N ARG A 49 5.66 17.21 -5.57
CA ARG A 49 5.72 18.30 -6.56
C ARG A 49 4.33 18.54 -7.10
N ARG A 50 3.97 19.83 -7.20
CA ARG A 50 2.71 20.28 -7.81
C ARG A 50 3.05 20.99 -9.10
N GLN A 51 2.80 20.39 -10.24
CA GLN A 51 3.02 21.00 -11.55
C GLN A 51 1.76 20.78 -12.42
N ASN A 52 1.26 21.87 -13.02
CA ASN A 52 0.11 21.84 -13.95
C ASN A 52 -1.11 21.07 -13.42
N LYS A 53 -1.48 21.29 -12.16
CA LYS A 53 -2.58 20.58 -11.46
C LYS A 53 -2.33 19.07 -11.26
N LYS A 54 -1.15 18.56 -11.58
CA LYS A 54 -0.75 17.17 -11.31
C LYS A 54 0.11 17.11 -10.07
N ILE A 55 -0.05 16.05 -9.30
CA ILE A 55 0.77 15.73 -8.13
C ILE A 55 1.70 14.59 -8.52
N SER A 56 2.98 14.78 -8.28
CA SER A 56 4.01 13.74 -8.45
C SER A 56 4.87 13.68 -7.19
N LEU A 57 5.51 12.55 -6.97
CA LEU A 57 6.46 12.38 -5.87
C LEU A 57 7.82 12.99 -6.23
N THR A 58 8.55 13.46 -5.22
CA THR A 58 10.00 13.67 -5.31
C THR A 58 10.71 12.33 -5.11
N GLU A 59 12.01 12.25 -5.36
CA GLU A 59 12.81 11.06 -5.06
C GLU A 59 12.69 10.64 -3.58
N THR A 60 12.72 11.63 -2.67
CA THR A 60 12.49 11.39 -1.24
C THR A 60 11.07 10.90 -0.96
N GLY A 61 10.07 11.46 -1.67
CA GLY A 61 8.68 11.02 -1.57
C GLY A 61 8.48 9.58 -2.06
N GLU A 62 9.16 9.17 -3.14
CA GLU A 62 9.12 7.79 -3.65
C GLU A 62 9.69 6.78 -2.64
N LYS A 63 10.82 7.12 -2.02
CA LYS A 63 11.40 6.30 -0.95
C LYS A 63 10.49 6.25 0.28
N LEU A 64 9.92 7.38 0.68
CA LEU A 64 9.04 7.45 1.84
C LEU A 64 7.72 6.70 1.62
N VAL A 65 7.14 6.72 0.43
CA VAL A 65 5.89 6.00 0.16
C VAL A 65 6.06 4.48 0.28
N ILE A 66 7.25 3.95 -0.05
CA ILE A 66 7.56 2.53 0.15
C ILE A 66 7.52 2.20 1.65
N LEU A 67 8.16 3.03 2.47
CA LEU A 67 8.18 2.83 3.92
C LEU A 67 6.79 2.99 4.56
N THR A 68 6.00 3.96 4.10
CA THR A 68 4.64 4.14 4.62
C THR A 68 3.70 3.02 4.19
N LYS A 69 3.90 2.39 3.02
CA LYS A 69 3.18 1.18 2.64
C LYS A 69 3.43 0.05 3.63
N GLN A 70 4.69 -0.22 3.97
CA GLN A 70 5.06 -1.23 4.97
C GLN A 70 4.42 -0.94 6.32
N LEU A 71 4.50 0.32 6.78
CA LEU A 71 3.93 0.73 8.05
C LEU A 71 2.43 0.45 8.11
N PHE A 72 1.67 0.85 7.09
CA PHE A 72 0.22 0.66 7.09
C PHE A 72 -0.21 -0.79 6.81
N GLU A 73 0.64 -1.59 6.16
CA GLU A 73 0.43 -3.03 6.05
C GLU A 73 0.62 -3.73 7.39
N VAL A 74 1.64 -3.36 8.17
CA VAL A 74 1.83 -3.89 9.52
C VAL A 74 0.70 -3.44 10.45
N GLU A 75 0.25 -2.20 10.35
CA GLU A 75 -0.92 -1.70 11.10
C GLU A 75 -2.16 -2.56 10.82
N GLN A 76 -2.44 -2.83 9.54
CA GLN A 76 -3.57 -3.67 9.16
C GLN A 76 -3.43 -5.10 9.69
N GLN A 77 -2.23 -5.68 9.66
CA GLN A 77 -1.96 -7.00 10.24
C GLN A 77 -2.23 -7.01 11.76
N ILE A 78 -1.87 -5.94 12.46
CA ILE A 78 -2.15 -5.80 13.89
C ILE A 78 -3.66 -5.71 14.14
N GLU A 79 -4.38 -4.90 13.37
CA GLU A 79 -5.85 -4.80 13.47
C GLU A 79 -6.52 -6.14 13.19
N ASP A 80 -6.09 -6.84 12.13
CA ASP A 80 -6.59 -8.16 11.78
C ASP A 80 -6.31 -9.16 12.93
N TYR A 81 -5.11 -9.21 13.47
CA TYR A 81 -4.72 -10.09 14.57
C TYR A 81 -5.54 -9.84 15.83
N ILE A 82 -5.75 -8.58 16.21
CA ILE A 82 -6.56 -8.22 17.39
C ILE A 82 -8.04 -8.52 17.17
N SER A 83 -8.54 -8.32 15.96
CA SER A 83 -9.94 -8.61 15.63
C SER A 83 -10.24 -10.11 15.52
N GLU A 84 -9.23 -10.94 15.30
CA GLU A 84 -9.30 -12.40 15.18
C GLU A 84 -9.42 -13.15 16.51
N THR A 85 -10.07 -12.62 17.52
CA THR A 85 -10.41 -13.43 18.71
C THR A 85 -11.43 -14.54 18.44
N GLY A 86 -11.61 -14.94 17.18
CA GLY A 86 -12.51 -16.04 16.79
C GLY A 86 -12.51 -16.38 15.30
N GLN A 87 -11.78 -17.38 14.93
CA GLN A 87 -12.01 -18.37 13.85
C GLN A 87 -11.97 -17.96 12.35
N ASP A 88 -11.90 -16.70 11.96
CA ASP A 88 -11.91 -16.35 10.53
C ASP A 88 -10.71 -15.50 10.14
N LEU A 89 -9.66 -16.13 9.62
CA LEU A 89 -8.56 -15.41 8.93
C LEU A 89 -9.15 -14.54 7.83
N LYS A 90 -9.07 -13.22 8.03
CA LYS A 90 -9.44 -12.19 7.04
C LYS A 90 -8.17 -11.47 6.64
N GLY A 91 -8.13 -10.97 5.43
CA GLY A 91 -6.98 -10.23 4.94
C GLY A 91 -6.85 -10.32 3.43
N SER A 92 -5.75 -9.82 2.89
CA SER A 92 -5.46 -9.93 1.46
C SER A 92 -4.04 -10.42 1.24
N ILE A 93 -3.89 -11.35 0.32
CA ILE A 93 -2.59 -11.82 -0.18
C ILE A 93 -2.45 -11.36 -1.62
N ARG A 94 -1.32 -10.73 -1.93
CA ARG A 94 -0.95 -10.33 -3.29
C ARG A 94 0.13 -11.27 -3.80
N ILE A 95 -0.16 -11.94 -4.89
CA ILE A 95 0.72 -12.91 -5.54
C ILE A 95 1.02 -12.41 -6.93
N ILE A 96 2.30 -12.42 -7.30
CA ILE A 96 2.73 -12.20 -8.67
C ILE A 96 3.41 -13.48 -9.15
N ALA A 97 2.99 -13.98 -10.30
CA ALA A 97 3.56 -15.17 -10.91
C ALA A 97 3.86 -14.92 -12.39
N ASP A 98 4.93 -15.52 -12.88
CA ASP A 98 5.27 -15.53 -14.30
C ASP A 98 4.28 -16.36 -15.11
N SER A 99 3.71 -17.40 -14.49
CA SER A 99 2.66 -18.23 -15.04
C SER A 99 1.55 -18.49 -14.02
N ALA A 100 0.35 -18.02 -14.33
CA ALA A 100 -0.82 -18.21 -13.48
C ALA A 100 -1.19 -19.70 -13.32
N SER A 101 -0.92 -20.53 -14.34
CA SER A 101 -1.29 -21.96 -14.35
C SER A 101 -0.65 -22.76 -13.21
N HIS A 102 0.59 -22.43 -12.84
CA HIS A 102 1.30 -23.13 -11.76
C HIS A 102 0.74 -22.82 -10.37
N VAL A 103 0.10 -21.69 -10.21
CA VAL A 103 -0.37 -21.18 -8.91
C VAL A 103 -1.84 -21.49 -8.67
N LEU A 104 -2.64 -21.69 -9.71
CA LEU A 104 -4.08 -21.88 -9.61
C LEU A 104 -4.49 -23.04 -8.72
N ASN A 105 -3.82 -24.17 -8.79
CA ASN A 105 -4.14 -25.35 -7.96
C ASN A 105 -3.87 -25.07 -6.47
N ILE A 106 -2.75 -24.40 -6.18
CA ILE A 106 -2.38 -24.01 -4.82
C ILE A 106 -3.40 -22.99 -4.27
N LEU A 107 -3.79 -22.03 -5.10
CA LEU A 107 -4.80 -21.02 -4.73
C LEU A 107 -6.19 -21.60 -4.52
N ALA A 108 -6.57 -22.62 -5.31
CA ALA A 108 -7.84 -23.31 -5.12
C ALA A 108 -7.89 -24.03 -3.77
N ALA A 109 -6.83 -24.75 -3.40
CA ALA A 109 -6.70 -25.40 -2.09
C ALA A 109 -6.68 -24.38 -0.94
N PHE A 110 -5.94 -23.27 -1.12
CA PHE A 110 -5.87 -22.19 -0.14
C PHE A 110 -7.23 -21.53 0.10
N ARG A 111 -7.97 -21.16 -0.96
CA ARG A 111 -9.31 -20.57 -0.84
C ARG A 111 -10.33 -21.51 -0.17
N LYS A 112 -10.20 -22.81 -0.39
CA LYS A 112 -11.06 -23.81 0.28
C LYS A 112 -10.82 -23.82 1.79
N LYS A 113 -9.57 -23.63 2.22
CA LYS A 113 -9.17 -23.61 3.63
C LYS A 113 -9.42 -22.25 4.31
N TYR A 114 -9.26 -21.15 3.54
CA TYR A 114 -9.35 -19.77 4.04
C TYR A 114 -10.28 -18.93 3.14
N PRO A 115 -11.61 -19.15 3.22
CA PRO A 115 -12.59 -18.54 2.29
C PRO A 115 -12.67 -17.01 2.42
N ASN A 116 -12.34 -16.47 3.60
CA ASN A 116 -12.43 -15.04 3.90
C ASN A 116 -11.16 -14.25 3.56
N VAL A 117 -10.09 -14.92 3.08
CA VAL A 117 -8.86 -14.26 2.62
C VAL A 117 -9.01 -13.85 1.15
N LYS A 118 -8.85 -12.55 0.88
CA LYS A 118 -8.84 -12.02 -0.48
C LYS A 118 -7.50 -12.33 -1.15
N VAL A 119 -7.52 -13.07 -2.24
CA VAL A 119 -6.32 -13.35 -3.03
C VAL A 119 -6.32 -12.49 -4.29
N ILE A 120 -5.26 -11.72 -4.50
CA ILE A 120 -5.02 -10.92 -5.69
C ILE A 120 -3.86 -11.56 -6.44
N LEU A 121 -4.15 -12.16 -7.59
CA LEU A 121 -3.15 -12.74 -8.48
C LEU A 121 -2.90 -11.79 -9.65
N ARG A 122 -1.63 -11.49 -9.92
CA ARG A 122 -1.17 -10.77 -11.10
C ARG A 122 -0.19 -11.63 -11.88
N SER A 123 -0.26 -11.53 -13.19
CA SER A 123 0.77 -12.06 -14.07
C SER A 123 1.82 -10.97 -14.33
N GLY A 124 3.11 -11.33 -14.32
CA GLY A 124 4.21 -10.42 -14.61
C GLY A 124 5.46 -11.18 -15.00
N ASN A 125 6.37 -10.50 -15.70
CA ASN A 125 7.69 -11.07 -16.00
C ASN A 125 8.62 -11.01 -14.76
N SER A 126 9.77 -11.66 -14.83
CA SER A 126 10.70 -11.77 -13.71
C SER A 126 11.15 -10.40 -13.16
N GLU A 127 11.32 -9.39 -14.03
CA GLU A 127 11.73 -8.04 -13.63
C GLU A 127 10.59 -7.32 -12.89
N GLU A 128 9.36 -7.44 -13.37
CA GLU A 128 8.18 -6.88 -12.72
C GLU A 128 7.92 -7.53 -11.36
N VAL A 129 8.16 -8.84 -11.25
CA VAL A 129 8.06 -9.59 -10.00
C VAL A 129 9.08 -9.08 -8.98
N GLU A 130 10.36 -8.96 -9.38
CA GLU A 130 11.40 -8.43 -8.49
C GLU A 130 11.10 -7.00 -8.03
N LYS A 131 10.67 -6.13 -8.95
CA LYS A 131 10.28 -4.76 -8.65
C LYS A 131 9.09 -4.69 -7.70
N ALA A 132 8.10 -5.56 -7.89
CA ALA A 132 6.92 -5.62 -7.03
C ALA A 132 7.26 -6.09 -5.61
N LEU A 133 8.17 -7.06 -5.44
CA LEU A 133 8.66 -7.48 -4.13
C LEU A 133 9.45 -6.37 -3.43
N ARG A 134 10.37 -5.73 -4.13
CA ARG A 134 11.15 -4.61 -3.58
C ARG A 134 10.27 -3.43 -3.13
N SER A 135 9.14 -3.20 -3.79
CA SER A 135 8.17 -2.16 -3.46
C SER A 135 7.03 -2.63 -2.54
N PHE A 136 7.10 -3.85 -2.00
CA PHE A 136 6.06 -4.46 -1.15
C PHE A 136 4.66 -4.48 -1.79
N ASN A 137 4.61 -4.64 -3.11
CA ASN A 137 3.35 -4.81 -3.84
C ASN A 137 2.95 -6.30 -4.00
N ALA A 138 3.78 -7.22 -3.53
CA ALA A 138 3.51 -8.65 -3.48
C ALA A 138 4.17 -9.28 -2.25
N GLU A 139 3.54 -10.29 -1.65
CA GLU A 139 4.05 -11.05 -0.51
C GLU A 139 4.69 -12.39 -0.94
N PHE A 140 4.32 -12.92 -2.10
CA PHE A 140 4.84 -14.19 -2.61
C PHE A 140 5.24 -14.09 -4.07
N GLN A 141 6.34 -14.79 -4.38
CA GLN A 141 6.89 -14.90 -5.71
C GLN A 141 6.93 -16.38 -6.14
N PHE A 142 6.47 -16.64 -7.36
CA PHE A 142 6.70 -17.92 -8.03
C PHE A 142 7.45 -17.63 -9.34
N LEU A 143 8.72 -18.01 -9.36
CA LEU A 143 9.57 -18.00 -10.56
C LEU A 143 9.73 -19.43 -11.10
N ARG A 144 9.96 -19.50 -12.40
CA ARG A 144 10.20 -20.75 -13.11
C ARG A 144 11.66 -21.18 -12.96
#